data_30ee7171285d57b205d62458c15423a8
#
_entry.id   30ee7171285d57b205d62458c15423a8
#
_cell.length_a   1.000
_cell.length_b   1.000
_cell.length_c   1.000
_cell.angle_alpha   90.00
_cell.angle_beta   90.00
_cell.angle_gamma   90.00
#
_symmetry.space_group_name_H-M   'P 1'
#
loop_
_entity.id
_entity.type
_entity.pdbx_description
1 polymer ?
#
loop_
_entity_poly.entity_id
_entity_poly.type
_entity_poly.pdbx_seq_one_letter_code
_entity_poly.pdbx_strand_id
1 'polypeptide(L)'
;MPQLIWSPQALLDVQRLYRFQAHKNQDAVKRAVTAIRQSVKVLSLQPGMGRPVEGMDNGFRDWIIDFGDSGYVARYRPEAEKVIILAVRLQKEAGF
;
A
#
# COMPACT_ATOMS: atom_id res chain seq x y z
N MET A 1 -11.42 8.12 -14.48
CA MET A 1 -10.53 7.34 -13.62
C MET A 1 -10.57 7.89 -12.21
N PRO A 2 -10.73 7.05 -11.20
CA PRO A 2 -10.67 7.54 -9.82
C PRO A 2 -9.30 8.13 -9.50
N GLN A 3 -9.29 9.17 -8.72
CA GLN A 3 -8.07 9.81 -8.24
C GLN A 3 -7.46 8.97 -7.13
N LEU A 4 -6.16 8.74 -7.21
CA LEU A 4 -5.43 8.01 -6.18
C LEU A 4 -4.93 9.01 -5.12
N ILE A 5 -5.35 8.82 -3.87
CA ILE A 5 -5.01 9.71 -2.77
C ILE A 5 -4.27 8.94 -1.69
N TRP A 6 -3.11 9.44 -1.29
CA TRP A 6 -2.34 8.88 -0.18
C TRP A 6 -2.72 9.63 1.08
N SER A 7 -3.26 8.92 2.06
CA SER A 7 -3.56 9.55 3.36
C SER A 7 -2.27 9.97 4.05
N PRO A 8 -2.34 10.91 5.00
CA PRO A 8 -1.15 11.26 5.79
C PRO A 8 -0.53 10.05 6.48
N GLN A 9 -1.33 9.13 6.99
CA GLN A 9 -0.82 7.93 7.65
C GLN A 9 -0.09 7.03 6.64
N ALA A 10 -0.63 6.87 5.44
CA ALA A 10 0.03 6.05 4.42
C ALA A 10 1.38 6.65 4.03
N LEU A 11 1.46 7.97 3.90
CA LEU A 11 2.73 8.63 3.62
C LEU A 11 3.74 8.42 4.73
N LEU A 12 3.30 8.52 5.98
CA LEU A 12 4.17 8.23 7.13
C LEU A 12 4.64 6.78 7.13
N ASP A 13 3.76 5.87 6.77
CA ASP A 13 4.11 4.45 6.69
C ASP A 13 5.22 4.21 5.67
N VAL A 14 5.11 4.83 4.49
CA VAL A 14 6.15 4.68 3.45
C VAL A 14 7.46 5.29 3.92
N GLN A 15 7.43 6.45 4.59
CA GLN A 15 8.62 7.06 5.14
C GLN A 15 9.27 6.16 6.19
N ARG A 16 8.47 5.54 7.04
CA ARG A 16 8.96 4.61 8.06
C ARG A 16 9.65 3.42 7.43
N LEU A 17 9.06 2.85 6.41
CA LEU A 17 9.66 1.72 5.68
C LEU A 17 10.98 2.15 5.03
N TYR A 18 11.01 3.34 4.46
CA TYR A 18 12.23 3.87 3.85
C TYR A 18 13.35 3.96 4.88
N ARG A 19 13.07 4.61 6.02
CA ARG A 19 14.08 4.77 7.08
C ARG A 19 14.57 3.44 7.62
N PHE A 20 13.65 2.52 7.84
CA PHE A 20 13.96 1.21 8.41
C PHE A 20 14.92 0.42 7.53
N GLN A 21 14.76 0.51 6.22
CA GLN A 21 15.56 -0.29 5.29
C GLN A 21 16.77 0.44 4.71
N ALA A 22 16.84 1.76 4.87
CA ALA A 22 17.92 2.56 4.28
C ALA A 22 19.30 2.16 4.81
N HIS A 23 19.39 1.61 6.03
CA HIS A 23 20.64 1.14 6.59
C HIS A 23 21.23 -0.03 5.81
N LYS A 24 20.38 -0.83 5.18
CA LYS A 24 20.80 -2.06 4.54
C LYS A 24 21.25 -1.83 3.11
N ASN A 25 20.44 -1.11 2.34
CA ASN A 25 20.74 -0.88 0.94
C ASN A 25 19.80 0.19 0.38
N GLN A 26 20.36 1.37 0.09
CA GLN A 26 19.57 2.48 -0.41
C GLN A 26 18.90 2.19 -1.76
N ASP A 27 19.60 1.49 -2.64
CA ASP A 27 19.04 1.16 -3.95
C ASP A 27 17.86 0.22 -3.82
N ALA A 28 17.96 -0.77 -2.93
CA ALA A 28 16.85 -1.69 -2.69
C ALA A 28 15.63 -0.96 -2.13
N VAL A 29 15.85 0.01 -1.24
CA VAL A 29 14.77 0.80 -0.67
C VAL A 29 14.07 1.63 -1.74
N LYS A 30 14.84 2.26 -2.62
CA LYS A 30 14.25 3.04 -3.71
C LYS A 30 13.41 2.17 -4.62
N ARG A 31 13.89 0.94 -4.93
CA ARG A 31 13.12 0.01 -5.75
C ARG A 31 11.85 -0.42 -5.04
N ALA A 32 11.91 -0.63 -3.73
CA ALA A 32 10.73 -1.02 -2.95
C ALA A 32 9.67 0.08 -2.97
N VAL A 33 10.06 1.33 -2.74
CA VAL A 33 9.13 2.46 -2.77
C VAL A 33 8.52 2.60 -4.16
N THR A 34 9.34 2.47 -5.21
CA THR A 34 8.86 2.52 -6.58
C THR A 34 7.84 1.39 -6.84
N ALA A 35 8.14 0.18 -6.37
CA ALA A 35 7.24 -0.96 -6.54
C ALA A 35 5.89 -0.71 -5.84
N ILE A 36 5.92 -0.17 -4.63
CA ILE A 36 4.70 0.18 -3.90
C ILE A 36 3.88 1.18 -4.71
N ARG A 37 4.50 2.26 -5.15
CA ARG A 37 3.80 3.31 -5.87
C ARG A 37 3.23 2.83 -7.19
N GLN A 38 3.98 2.05 -7.94
CA GLN A 38 3.51 1.51 -9.21
C GLN A 38 2.39 0.51 -9.02
N SER A 39 2.52 -0.34 -8.01
CA SER A 39 1.52 -1.38 -7.76
C SER A 39 0.17 -0.78 -7.36
N VAL A 40 0.16 0.28 -6.55
CA VAL A 40 -1.11 0.89 -6.16
C VAL A 40 -1.77 1.68 -7.28
N LYS A 41 -1.02 2.07 -8.32
CA LYS A 41 -1.64 2.75 -9.47
C LYS A 41 -2.67 1.89 -10.16
N VAL A 42 -2.53 0.58 -10.11
CA VAL A 42 -3.51 -0.35 -10.67
C VAL A 42 -4.89 -0.14 -10.04
N LEU A 43 -4.91 0.26 -8.77
CA LEU A 43 -6.17 0.45 -8.04
C LEU A 43 -6.97 1.63 -8.55
N SER A 44 -6.34 2.60 -9.20
CA SER A 44 -7.08 3.70 -9.82
C SER A 44 -7.82 3.24 -11.08
N LEU A 45 -7.35 2.17 -11.70
CA LEU A 45 -8.00 1.58 -12.87
C LEU A 45 -9.04 0.55 -12.47
N GLN A 46 -8.76 -0.23 -11.42
CA GLN A 46 -9.63 -1.30 -10.96
C GLN A 46 -9.71 -1.27 -9.43
N PRO A 47 -10.52 -0.37 -8.86
CA PRO A 47 -10.56 -0.19 -7.40
C PRO A 47 -11.01 -1.43 -6.63
N GLY A 48 -11.74 -2.33 -7.25
CA GLY A 48 -12.23 -3.54 -6.60
C GLY A 48 -11.27 -4.71 -6.58
N MET A 49 -10.03 -4.55 -7.08
CA MET A 49 -9.10 -5.68 -7.19
C MET A 49 -8.59 -6.19 -5.86
N GLY A 50 -8.50 -5.32 -4.86
CA GLY A 50 -8.03 -5.74 -3.55
C GLY A 50 -9.02 -6.65 -2.86
N ARG A 51 -8.52 -7.40 -1.87
CA ARG A 51 -9.32 -8.35 -1.12
C ARG A 51 -10.08 -7.63 -0.01
N PRO A 52 -11.40 -7.88 0.15
CA PRO A 52 -12.15 -7.29 1.25
C PRO A 52 -11.53 -7.67 2.59
N VAL A 53 -11.56 -6.75 3.55
CA VAL A 53 -11.00 -6.97 4.88
C VAL A 53 -12.11 -7.50 5.79
N GLU A 54 -11.89 -8.69 6.36
CA GLU A 54 -12.84 -9.28 7.29
C GLU A 54 -12.91 -8.47 8.58
N GLY A 55 -14.11 -8.34 9.12
CA GLY A 55 -14.32 -7.68 10.40
C GLY A 55 -14.28 -6.17 10.35
N MET A 56 -14.11 -5.59 9.18
CA MET A 56 -14.16 -4.15 9.01
C MET A 56 -15.39 -3.76 8.19
N ASP A 57 -15.76 -2.49 8.24
CA ASP A 57 -16.87 -1.95 7.47
C ASP A 57 -16.67 -2.20 5.99
N ASN A 58 -17.78 -2.20 5.26
CA ASN A 58 -17.75 -2.36 3.82
C ASN A 58 -16.88 -1.29 3.18
N GLY A 59 -16.12 -1.70 2.18
CA GLY A 59 -15.31 -0.80 1.40
C GLY A 59 -13.82 -0.84 1.71
N PHE A 60 -13.43 -1.36 2.87
CA PHE A 60 -11.99 -1.51 3.14
C PHE A 60 -11.45 -2.74 2.42
N ARG A 61 -10.32 -2.57 1.75
CA ARG A 61 -9.67 -3.65 1.00
C ARG A 61 -8.17 -3.64 1.26
N ASP A 62 -7.56 -4.82 1.10
CA ASP A 62 -6.11 -4.99 1.17
C ASP A 62 -5.57 -5.40 -0.20
N TRP A 63 -4.50 -4.75 -0.62
CA TRP A 63 -3.80 -5.03 -1.88
C TRP A 63 -2.40 -5.53 -1.57
N ILE A 64 -2.12 -6.77 -2.01
CA ILE A 64 -0.82 -7.42 -1.77
C ILE A 64 0.16 -6.95 -2.83
N ILE A 65 1.33 -6.52 -2.40
CA ILE A 65 2.40 -6.04 -3.27
C ILE A 65 3.61 -6.95 -3.08
N ASP A 66 3.89 -7.79 -4.05
CA ASP A 66 5.04 -8.69 -3.98
C ASP A 66 6.33 -7.92 -4.24
N PHE A 67 7.34 -8.17 -3.42
CA PHE A 67 8.64 -7.56 -3.58
C PHE A 67 9.69 -8.38 -2.83
N GLY A 68 10.67 -8.93 -3.56
CA GLY A 68 11.73 -9.75 -2.96
C GLY A 68 11.17 -10.98 -2.27
N ASP A 69 11.73 -11.32 -1.12
CA ASP A 69 11.31 -12.49 -0.34
C ASP A 69 10.05 -12.24 0.47
N SER A 70 9.64 -11.00 0.57
CA SER A 70 8.42 -10.63 1.25
C SER A 70 7.77 -9.56 0.41
N GLY A 71 6.82 -8.86 0.95
CA GLY A 71 6.15 -7.81 0.21
C GLY A 71 5.47 -6.88 1.17
N TYR A 72 4.53 -6.14 0.65
CA TYR A 72 3.80 -5.13 1.41
C TYR A 72 2.32 -5.35 1.26
N VAL A 73 1.56 -4.80 2.18
CA VAL A 73 0.10 -4.78 2.10
C VAL A 73 -0.32 -3.31 2.16
N ALA A 74 -1.06 -2.87 1.16
CA ALA A 74 -1.64 -1.54 1.14
C ALA A 74 -3.13 -1.67 1.46
N ARG A 75 -3.55 -1.09 2.58
CA ARG A 75 -4.96 -1.02 2.93
C ARG A 75 -5.54 0.23 2.32
N TYR A 76 -6.66 0.10 1.64
CA TYR A 76 -7.26 1.21 0.94
C TYR A 76 -8.77 1.14 0.98
N ARG A 77 -9.40 2.23 0.59
CA ARG A 77 -10.85 2.32 0.50
C ARG A 77 -11.23 3.00 -0.82
N PRO A 78 -11.92 2.31 -1.73
CA PRO A 78 -12.45 2.99 -2.90
C PRO A 78 -13.67 3.82 -2.52
N GLU A 79 -13.73 5.01 -3.07
CA GLU A 79 -14.89 5.90 -2.98
C GLU A 79 -15.28 6.30 -4.39
N ALA A 80 -16.39 7.06 -4.56
CA ALA A 80 -16.98 7.31 -5.86
C ALA A 80 -15.97 7.72 -6.94
N GLU A 81 -15.15 8.73 -6.66
CA GLU A 81 -14.21 9.28 -7.63
C GLU A 81 -12.76 9.18 -7.17
N LYS A 82 -12.49 8.38 -6.15
CA LYS A 82 -11.13 8.31 -5.60
C LYS A 82 -10.87 6.98 -4.93
N VAL A 83 -9.59 6.67 -4.82
CA VAL A 83 -9.09 5.54 -4.05
C VAL A 83 -8.15 6.10 -2.99
N ILE A 84 -8.47 5.86 -1.74
CA ILE A 84 -7.69 6.40 -0.62
C ILE A 84 -6.82 5.31 -0.04
N ILE A 85 -5.51 5.49 -0.13
CA ILE A 85 -4.55 4.56 0.49
C ILE A 85 -4.43 4.96 1.96
N LEU A 86 -4.80 4.05 2.84
CA LEU A 86 -4.93 4.32 4.27
C LEU A 86 -3.70 3.94 5.06
N ALA A 87 -3.03 2.85 4.68
CA ALA A 87 -1.87 2.36 5.42
C ALA A 87 -1.05 1.43 4.53
N VAL A 88 0.24 1.33 4.81
CA VAL A 88 1.13 0.38 4.12
C VAL A 88 1.96 -0.33 5.18
N ARG A 89 1.98 -1.66 5.13
CA ARG A 89 2.72 -2.49 6.08
C ARG A 89 3.52 -3.54 5.35
N LEU A 90 4.57 -4.02 5.99
CA LEU A 90 5.24 -5.24 5.52
C LEU A 90 4.29 -6.43 5.70
N GLN A 91 4.31 -7.36 4.74
CA GLN A 91 3.50 -8.58 4.89
C GLN A 91 3.82 -9.33 6.18
N LYS A 92 5.09 -9.30 6.59
CA LYS A 92 5.53 -9.98 7.81
C LYS A 92 5.04 -9.32 9.08
N GLU A 93 4.67 -8.05 9.02
CA GLU A 93 4.11 -7.34 10.17
C GLU A 93 2.62 -7.68 10.32
N ALA A 94 2.25 -8.91 10.17
CA ALA A 94 0.87 -9.36 10.19
C ALA A 94 0.10 -8.73 11.35
N GLY A 95 -0.69 -7.74 11.11
CA GLY A 95 -1.37 -7.11 12.19
C GLY A 95 -2.05 -5.82 11.84
N PHE A 96 -2.53 -5.75 10.66
CA PHE A 96 -3.50 -4.70 10.42
C PHE A 96 -4.69 -4.90 11.33
#